data_0b351157dcaf98f06fe2daec47c0e26a
#
_entry.id   0b351157dcaf98f06fe2daec47c0e26a
#
_cell.length_a   1.000
_cell.length_b   1.000
_cell.length_c   1.000
_cell.angle_alpha   90.00
_cell.angle_beta   90.00
_cell.angle_gamma   90.00
#
_symmetry.space_group_name_H-M   'P 1'
#
loop_
_entity.id
_entity.type
_entity.pdbx_description
1 polymer ?
#
loop_
_entity_poly.entity_id
_entity_poly.type
_entity_poly.pdbx_seq_one_letter_code
_entity_poly.pdbx_strand_id
1 'polypeptide(L)'
;QAQQTMREKHILSIPIVDHERVIKGICFLNNGALEERQKLKLPVVMMAGGKGTRLYPYTKVLPKPLIPIGDLPIAEHIINRFIDFGCDAFHLIVNHKKQMIKAYFAETEIAGQITYYDETEPLGTGGGLSLLKGKIHQPFFLTNCDIIVKADYSDILDFHQKNDNTITIVCAYKHFTIPYGVITMGEGGDIADMIEKPEYSFLTNTGFYLVEPEVLDDIEEHVSIGFPDIVEKQRGKGKKVAIYP
;
A
#
# COMPACT_ATOMS: atom_id res chain seq x y z
N GLN A 1 25.61 -8.83 8.58
CA GLN A 1 26.52 -10.01 8.60
C GLN A 1 25.73 -11.33 8.50
N ALA A 2 24.78 -11.62 9.41
CA ALA A 2 23.99 -12.85 9.39
C ALA A 2 23.21 -13.04 8.08
N GLN A 3 22.48 -12.02 7.61
CA GLN A 3 21.73 -12.08 6.37
C GLN A 3 22.60 -12.27 5.13
N GLN A 4 23.79 -11.67 5.10
CA GLN A 4 24.75 -11.86 4.03
C GLN A 4 25.24 -13.30 3.99
N THR A 5 25.60 -13.86 5.15
CA THR A 5 25.99 -15.27 5.29
C THR A 5 24.88 -16.22 4.86
N MET A 6 23.62 -15.89 5.19
CA MET A 6 22.47 -16.71 4.77
C MET A 6 22.28 -16.73 3.27
N ARG A 7 22.43 -15.56 2.60
CA ARG A 7 22.35 -15.45 1.13
C ARG A 7 23.47 -16.23 0.45
N GLU A 8 24.72 -16.06 0.90
CA GLU A 8 25.89 -16.75 0.34
C GLU A 8 25.83 -18.27 0.51
N LYS A 9 25.24 -18.75 1.60
CA LYS A 9 25.16 -20.19 1.91
C LYS A 9 23.82 -20.84 1.59
N HIS A 10 22.88 -20.09 0.99
CA HIS A 10 21.51 -20.54 0.70
C HIS A 10 20.77 -21.11 1.92
N ILE A 11 20.97 -20.48 3.09
CA ILE A 11 20.35 -20.89 4.37
C ILE A 11 19.17 -19.96 4.66
N LEU A 12 18.02 -20.51 5.04
CA LEU A 12 16.80 -19.73 5.30
C LEU A 12 16.70 -19.18 6.71
N SER A 13 17.46 -19.78 7.67
CA SER A 13 17.47 -19.34 9.07
C SER A 13 18.78 -19.67 9.76
N ILE A 14 19.17 -18.83 10.72
CA ILE A 14 20.36 -19.04 11.59
C ILE A 14 19.95 -18.83 13.05
N PRO A 15 20.29 -19.75 13.98
CA PRO A 15 20.06 -19.53 15.40
C PRO A 15 21.01 -18.44 15.94
N ILE A 16 20.47 -17.59 16.79
CA ILE A 16 21.24 -16.62 17.58
C ILE A 16 21.48 -17.24 18.94
N VAL A 17 22.75 -17.36 19.32
CA VAL A 17 23.16 -17.97 20.59
C VAL A 17 23.96 -17.01 21.42
N ASP A 18 23.89 -17.14 22.75
CA ASP A 18 24.78 -16.42 23.69
C ASP A 18 26.17 -17.05 23.79
N HIS A 19 26.99 -16.53 24.70
CA HIS A 19 28.35 -17.01 24.96
C HIS A 19 28.40 -18.45 25.49
N GLU A 20 27.29 -18.91 26.09
CA GLU A 20 27.13 -20.27 26.64
C GLU A 20 26.48 -21.20 25.58
N ARG A 21 26.30 -20.75 24.33
CA ARG A 21 25.64 -21.45 23.21
C ARG A 21 24.17 -21.77 23.46
N VAL A 22 23.50 -21.04 24.34
CA VAL A 22 22.06 -21.12 24.52
C VAL A 22 21.37 -20.31 23.45
N ILE A 23 20.35 -20.90 22.80
CA ILE A 23 19.58 -20.22 21.73
C ILE A 23 18.75 -19.09 22.35
N LYS A 24 19.01 -17.87 21.93
CA LYS A 24 18.27 -16.65 22.31
C LYS A 24 17.27 -16.21 21.26
N GLY A 25 17.38 -16.72 20.03
CA GLY A 25 16.48 -16.40 18.95
C GLY A 25 16.86 -17.09 17.65
N ILE A 26 16.06 -16.86 16.61
CA ILE A 26 16.32 -17.36 15.25
C ILE A 26 16.22 -16.18 14.30
N CYS A 27 17.25 -15.97 13.49
CA CYS A 27 17.23 -14.99 12.38
C CYS A 27 16.77 -15.70 11.11
N PHE A 28 15.74 -15.18 10.44
CA PHE A 28 15.26 -15.69 9.15
C PHE A 28 15.72 -14.77 8.01
N LEU A 29 16.00 -15.33 6.85
CA LEU A 29 16.46 -14.56 5.68
C LEU A 29 15.41 -13.50 5.23
N ASN A 30 14.14 -13.84 5.38
CA ASN A 30 13.01 -12.98 4.96
C ASN A 30 12.31 -12.25 6.12
N ASN A 31 12.67 -12.59 7.37
CA ASN A 31 12.24 -11.86 8.55
C ASN A 31 13.52 -11.47 9.27
N GLY A 32 13.82 -10.18 9.35
CA GLY A 32 14.87 -9.68 10.25
C GLY A 32 14.71 -10.27 11.65
N ALA A 33 15.76 -10.26 12.47
CA ALA A 33 15.66 -10.68 13.88
C ALA A 33 14.36 -10.14 14.48
N LEU A 34 13.76 -10.89 15.41
CA LEU A 34 12.68 -10.38 16.28
C LEU A 34 13.27 -9.30 17.22
N GLU A 35 13.76 -8.21 16.62
CA GLU A 35 13.86 -6.93 17.32
C GLU A 35 12.42 -6.50 17.57
N GLU A 36 12.12 -5.98 18.75
CA GLU A 36 10.86 -5.30 19.00
C GLU A 36 10.73 -4.24 17.91
N ARG A 37 9.85 -4.51 16.94
CA ARG A 37 9.62 -3.55 15.84
C ARG A 37 9.19 -2.25 16.48
N GLN A 38 9.87 -1.18 16.12
CA GLN A 38 9.48 0.15 16.57
C GLN A 38 8.03 0.38 16.15
N LYS A 39 7.15 0.59 17.13
CA LYS A 39 5.74 0.88 16.87
C LYS A 39 5.65 2.19 16.11
N LEU A 40 5.12 2.15 14.89
CA LEU A 40 5.07 3.32 14.01
C LEU A 40 4.11 4.39 14.51
N LYS A 41 2.98 3.99 15.13
CA LYS A 41 1.94 4.89 15.65
C LYS A 41 1.44 5.94 14.63
N LEU A 42 1.57 5.63 13.35
CA LEU A 42 1.09 6.50 12.28
C LEU A 42 -0.36 6.21 11.95
N PRO A 43 -1.17 7.23 11.62
CA PRO A 43 -2.51 7.05 11.11
C PRO A 43 -2.49 6.29 9.77
N VAL A 44 -3.53 5.51 9.54
CA VAL A 44 -3.74 4.79 8.29
C VAL A 44 -5.05 5.25 7.67
N VAL A 45 -5.00 5.76 6.45
CA VAL A 45 -6.18 6.14 5.66
C VAL A 45 -6.46 5.04 4.64
N MET A 46 -7.66 4.48 4.67
CA MET A 46 -8.09 3.46 3.72
C MET A 46 -9.23 3.97 2.85
N MET A 47 -9.01 3.92 1.52
CA MET A 47 -10.03 4.26 0.53
C MET A 47 -10.97 3.07 0.32
N ALA A 48 -12.15 3.13 0.91
CA ALA A 48 -13.14 2.04 0.96
C ALA A 48 -14.50 2.39 0.32
N GLY A 49 -14.59 3.52 -0.42
CA GLY A 49 -15.83 4.00 -1.03
C GLY A 49 -16.18 3.41 -2.41
N GLY A 50 -15.26 2.69 -3.04
CA GLY A 50 -15.41 2.22 -4.42
C GLY A 50 -16.46 1.12 -4.62
N LYS A 51 -17.15 1.12 -5.77
CA LYS A 51 -18.17 0.12 -6.14
C LYS A 51 -17.61 -1.29 -6.41
N GLY A 52 -16.30 -1.42 -6.72
CA GLY A 52 -15.65 -2.70 -6.98
C GLY A 52 -16.17 -3.45 -8.22
N THR A 53 -16.57 -2.76 -9.27
CA THR A 53 -17.22 -3.36 -10.46
C THR A 53 -16.40 -4.42 -11.19
N ARG A 54 -15.07 -4.37 -11.09
CA ARG A 54 -14.15 -5.38 -11.66
C ARG A 54 -14.29 -6.74 -10.98
N LEU A 55 -14.84 -6.77 -9.77
CA LEU A 55 -15.04 -7.99 -8.98
C LEU A 55 -16.49 -8.51 -9.04
N TYR A 56 -17.30 -8.04 -10.00
CA TYR A 56 -18.61 -8.63 -10.19
C TYR A 56 -18.50 -10.12 -10.55
N PRO A 57 -19.42 -10.97 -10.05
CA PRO A 57 -20.67 -10.65 -9.33
C PRO A 57 -20.54 -10.46 -7.81
N TYR A 58 -19.38 -10.73 -7.18
CA TYR A 58 -19.22 -10.70 -5.72
C TYR A 58 -19.58 -9.34 -5.10
N THR A 59 -19.17 -8.25 -5.72
CA THR A 59 -19.44 -6.90 -5.23
C THR A 59 -20.86 -6.40 -5.48
N LYS A 60 -21.70 -7.20 -6.16
CA LYS A 60 -23.16 -6.96 -6.19
C LYS A 60 -23.79 -7.19 -4.81
N VAL A 61 -23.25 -8.13 -4.04
CA VAL A 61 -23.76 -8.47 -2.70
C VAL A 61 -22.92 -7.80 -1.61
N LEU A 62 -21.62 -8.05 -1.56
CA LEU A 62 -20.71 -7.51 -0.57
C LEU A 62 -19.98 -6.26 -1.08
N PRO A 63 -19.73 -5.24 -0.24
CA PRO A 63 -18.81 -4.17 -0.60
C PRO A 63 -17.39 -4.71 -0.74
N LYS A 64 -16.59 -4.10 -1.63
CA LYS A 64 -15.23 -4.55 -1.94
C LYS A 64 -14.34 -4.81 -0.70
N PRO A 65 -14.34 -3.93 0.34
CA PRO A 65 -13.56 -4.15 1.55
C PRO A 65 -13.92 -5.43 2.33
N LEU A 66 -15.15 -5.93 2.16
CA LEU A 66 -15.64 -7.12 2.84
C LEU A 66 -15.55 -8.40 2.03
N ILE A 67 -14.88 -8.40 0.87
CA ILE A 67 -14.64 -9.63 0.13
C ILE A 67 -13.68 -10.51 0.94
N PRO A 68 -14.07 -11.77 1.24
CA PRO A 68 -13.27 -12.64 2.07
C PRO A 68 -12.03 -13.15 1.33
N ILE A 69 -10.92 -13.22 2.06
CA ILE A 69 -9.70 -13.92 1.69
C ILE A 69 -9.42 -14.91 2.83
N GLY A 70 -9.69 -16.19 2.62
CA GLY A 70 -9.75 -17.15 3.72
C GLY A 70 -10.90 -16.80 4.68
N ASP A 71 -10.59 -16.69 5.95
CA ASP A 71 -11.59 -16.50 7.02
C ASP A 71 -11.92 -15.04 7.32
N LEU A 72 -11.17 -14.08 6.79
CA LEU A 72 -11.31 -12.65 7.08
C LEU A 72 -11.51 -11.83 5.80
N PRO A 73 -12.22 -10.69 5.87
CA PRO A 73 -12.28 -9.73 4.78
C PRO A 73 -10.93 -9.12 4.44
N ILE A 74 -10.74 -8.75 3.17
CA ILE A 74 -9.47 -8.16 2.72
C ILE A 74 -9.10 -6.89 3.50
N ALA A 75 -10.07 -6.02 3.83
CA ALA A 75 -9.79 -4.81 4.60
C ALA A 75 -9.29 -5.11 6.01
N GLU A 76 -9.78 -6.18 6.65
CA GLU A 76 -9.30 -6.60 7.96
C GLU A 76 -7.89 -7.17 7.90
N HIS A 77 -7.56 -7.95 6.88
CA HIS A 77 -6.18 -8.38 6.65
C HIS A 77 -5.22 -7.20 6.51
N ILE A 78 -5.64 -6.15 5.79
CA ILE A 78 -4.83 -4.93 5.63
C ILE A 78 -4.66 -4.23 6.98
N ILE A 79 -5.75 -4.03 7.75
CA ILE A 79 -5.71 -3.39 9.07
C ILE A 79 -4.82 -4.18 10.02
N ASN A 80 -4.99 -5.50 10.12
CA ASN A 80 -4.17 -6.36 10.98
C ASN A 80 -2.69 -6.26 10.62
N ARG A 81 -2.36 -6.15 9.33
CA ARG A 81 -0.98 -5.92 8.89
C ARG A 81 -0.40 -4.62 9.42
N PHE A 82 -1.17 -3.53 9.45
CA PHE A 82 -0.74 -2.26 10.05
C PHE A 82 -0.61 -2.34 11.57
N ILE A 83 -1.50 -3.08 12.23
CA ILE A 83 -1.43 -3.33 13.67
C ILE A 83 -0.15 -4.07 14.04
N ASP A 84 0.31 -5.03 13.22
CA ASP A 84 1.59 -5.72 13.39
C ASP A 84 2.80 -4.76 13.42
N PHE A 85 2.68 -3.60 12.76
CA PHE A 85 3.67 -2.51 12.79
C PHE A 85 3.38 -1.45 13.86
N GLY A 86 2.32 -1.63 14.67
CA GLY A 86 1.98 -0.74 15.77
C GLY A 86 1.17 0.49 15.40
N CYS A 87 0.55 0.51 14.22
CA CYS A 87 -0.48 1.49 13.88
C CYS A 87 -1.77 1.17 14.64
N ASP A 88 -2.44 2.19 15.18
CA ASP A 88 -3.62 2.05 16.05
C ASP A 88 -4.75 3.03 15.73
N ALA A 89 -4.61 3.84 14.69
CA ALA A 89 -5.61 4.81 14.24
C ALA A 89 -5.93 4.61 12.75
N PHE A 90 -7.16 4.19 12.46
CA PHE A 90 -7.62 3.87 11.11
C PHE A 90 -8.73 4.80 10.68
N HIS A 91 -8.54 5.49 9.57
CA HIS A 91 -9.48 6.43 8.96
C HIS A 91 -10.03 5.80 7.67
N LEU A 92 -11.27 5.33 7.69
CA LEU A 92 -11.90 4.69 6.55
C LEU A 92 -12.80 5.69 5.80
N ILE A 93 -12.45 6.00 4.56
CA ILE A 93 -13.29 6.81 3.67
C ILE A 93 -14.25 5.85 2.96
N VAL A 94 -15.55 5.98 3.23
CA VAL A 94 -16.58 5.02 2.82
C VAL A 94 -17.70 5.71 2.04
N ASN A 95 -18.29 5.01 1.08
CA ASN A 95 -19.43 5.46 0.28
C ASN A 95 -20.38 4.29 -0.02
N HIS A 96 -20.06 3.50 -1.05
CA HIS A 96 -20.89 2.41 -1.51
C HIS A 96 -21.06 1.31 -0.44
N LYS A 97 -22.32 1.00 -0.08
CA LYS A 97 -22.67 0.01 0.96
C LYS A 97 -21.98 0.24 2.31
N LYS A 98 -21.73 1.50 2.66
CA LYS A 98 -20.99 1.90 3.86
C LYS A 98 -21.57 1.32 5.16
N GLN A 99 -22.90 1.12 5.24
CA GLN A 99 -23.52 0.54 6.44
C GLN A 99 -23.08 -0.92 6.69
N MET A 100 -22.85 -1.68 5.62
CA MET A 100 -22.33 -3.05 5.76
C MET A 100 -20.90 -3.06 6.28
N ILE A 101 -20.06 -2.13 5.80
CA ILE A 101 -18.67 -1.98 6.26
C ILE A 101 -18.66 -1.62 7.74
N LYS A 102 -19.46 -0.60 8.14
CA LYS A 102 -19.55 -0.14 9.53
C LYS A 102 -20.08 -1.23 10.45
N ALA A 103 -21.14 -1.95 10.03
CA ALA A 103 -21.73 -3.03 10.82
C ALA A 103 -20.73 -4.18 11.04
N TYR A 104 -19.98 -4.55 10.01
CA TYR A 104 -18.97 -5.60 10.14
C TYR A 104 -17.92 -5.24 11.20
N PHE A 105 -17.27 -4.10 11.05
CA PHE A 105 -16.18 -3.71 11.95
C PHE A 105 -16.66 -3.35 13.35
N ALA A 106 -17.95 -2.98 13.54
CA ALA A 106 -18.52 -2.74 14.87
C ALA A 106 -18.49 -3.98 15.76
N GLU A 107 -18.48 -5.18 15.19
CA GLU A 107 -18.43 -6.46 15.90
C GLU A 107 -16.99 -6.98 16.11
N THR A 108 -15.98 -6.23 15.67
CA THR A 108 -14.57 -6.63 15.78
C THR A 108 -13.86 -5.94 16.95
N GLU A 109 -12.77 -6.54 17.42
CA GLU A 109 -11.94 -5.96 18.50
C GLU A 109 -11.30 -4.62 18.12
N ILE A 110 -11.16 -4.34 16.82
CA ILE A 110 -10.56 -3.11 16.29
C ILE A 110 -11.57 -1.97 16.12
N ALA A 111 -12.85 -2.18 16.47
CA ALA A 111 -13.92 -1.18 16.29
C ALA A 111 -13.55 0.21 16.86
N GLY A 112 -12.96 0.24 18.05
CA GLY A 112 -12.55 1.48 18.72
C GLY A 112 -11.38 2.23 18.08
N GLN A 113 -10.68 1.60 17.14
CA GLN A 113 -9.55 2.19 16.43
C GLN A 113 -9.94 2.78 15.07
N ILE A 114 -11.21 2.60 14.64
CA ILE A 114 -11.69 2.99 13.31
C ILE A 114 -12.55 4.25 13.40
N THR A 115 -12.18 5.26 12.60
CA THR A 115 -12.99 6.45 12.36
C THR A 115 -13.47 6.46 10.92
N TYR A 116 -14.78 6.67 10.70
CA TYR A 116 -15.37 6.66 9.37
C TYR A 116 -15.59 8.07 8.83
N TYR A 117 -15.33 8.24 7.55
CA TYR A 117 -15.59 9.46 6.78
C TYR A 117 -16.52 9.11 5.63
N ASP A 118 -17.74 9.63 5.68
CA ASP A 118 -18.78 9.32 4.71
C ASP A 118 -18.70 10.27 3.52
N GLU A 119 -18.32 9.75 2.35
CA GLU A 119 -18.52 10.49 1.10
C GLU A 119 -20.02 10.56 0.78
N THR A 120 -20.50 11.73 0.39
CA THR A 120 -21.86 11.94 -0.11
C THR A 120 -22.00 11.59 -1.58
N GLU A 121 -20.91 11.71 -2.32
CA GLU A 121 -20.77 11.41 -3.75
C GLU A 121 -19.41 10.73 -4.00
N PRO A 122 -19.23 10.01 -5.12
CA PRO A 122 -17.94 9.39 -5.43
C PRO A 122 -16.89 10.45 -5.78
N LEU A 123 -15.90 10.65 -4.91
CA LEU A 123 -14.83 11.65 -5.09
C LEU A 123 -13.54 11.08 -5.67
N GLY A 124 -13.56 9.83 -6.13
CA GLY A 124 -12.36 9.16 -6.65
C GLY A 124 -11.43 8.65 -5.54
N THR A 125 -10.20 8.29 -5.92
CA THR A 125 -9.21 7.75 -4.96
C THR A 125 -8.44 8.84 -4.22
N GLY A 126 -8.67 10.10 -4.51
CA GLY A 126 -7.97 11.25 -3.92
C GLY A 126 -8.89 12.28 -3.31
N GLY A 127 -10.03 12.58 -3.94
CA GLY A 127 -10.93 13.66 -3.50
C GLY A 127 -11.54 13.44 -2.12
N GLY A 128 -11.81 12.17 -1.77
CA GLY A 128 -12.30 11.82 -0.42
C GLY A 128 -11.35 12.18 0.71
N LEU A 129 -10.06 12.36 0.42
CA LEU A 129 -9.07 12.82 1.41
C LEU A 129 -9.34 14.24 1.92
N SER A 130 -10.08 15.06 1.18
CA SER A 130 -10.51 16.39 1.63
C SER A 130 -11.29 16.35 2.96
N LEU A 131 -11.98 15.24 3.24
CA LEU A 131 -12.72 15.02 4.50
C LEU A 131 -11.80 14.92 5.73
N LEU A 132 -10.49 14.75 5.50
CA LEU A 132 -9.47 14.60 6.55
C LEU A 132 -8.70 15.89 6.85
N LYS A 133 -8.98 16.98 6.15
CA LYS A 133 -8.35 18.29 6.41
C LYS A 133 -8.49 18.69 7.88
N GLY A 134 -7.37 19.10 8.48
CA GLY A 134 -7.31 19.51 9.88
C GLY A 134 -7.57 18.39 10.91
N LYS A 135 -7.57 17.12 10.48
CA LYS A 135 -7.79 15.96 11.37
C LYS A 135 -6.56 15.06 11.51
N ILE A 136 -5.65 15.12 10.55
CA ILE A 136 -4.38 14.40 10.55
C ILE A 136 -3.26 15.44 10.56
N HIS A 137 -2.35 15.33 11.53
CA HIS A 137 -1.29 16.31 11.78
C HIS A 137 0.11 15.70 11.74
N GLN A 138 0.23 14.47 11.29
CA GLN A 138 1.49 13.74 11.15
C GLN A 138 1.45 12.92 9.86
N PRO A 139 2.61 12.43 9.36
CA PRO A 139 2.63 11.55 8.21
C PRO A 139 1.65 10.38 8.37
N PHE A 140 1.03 9.97 7.30
CA PHE A 140 0.05 8.89 7.34
C PHE A 140 0.20 7.94 6.16
N PHE A 141 -0.10 6.67 6.40
CA PHE A 141 -0.23 5.71 5.31
C PHE A 141 -1.56 5.89 4.60
N LEU A 142 -1.53 5.91 3.28
CA LEU A 142 -2.73 5.87 2.44
C LEU A 142 -2.73 4.57 1.65
N THR A 143 -3.82 3.83 1.72
CA THR A 143 -3.97 2.56 1.01
C THR A 143 -5.36 2.39 0.41
N ASN A 144 -5.41 1.66 -0.70
CA ASN A 144 -6.67 1.12 -1.18
C ASN A 144 -7.11 -0.07 -0.31
N CYS A 145 -8.41 -0.39 -0.32
CA CYS A 145 -8.97 -1.48 0.48
C CYS A 145 -8.79 -2.89 -0.11
N ASP A 146 -7.98 -3.04 -1.14
CA ASP A 146 -7.79 -4.30 -1.88
C ASP A 146 -6.32 -4.63 -2.16
N ILE A 147 -5.40 -4.03 -1.40
CA ILE A 147 -3.96 -4.17 -1.63
C ILE A 147 -3.28 -4.60 -0.34
N ILE A 148 -2.66 -5.76 -0.37
CA ILE A 148 -1.82 -6.26 0.72
C ILE A 148 -0.35 -6.13 0.29
N VAL A 149 0.37 -5.24 0.94
CA VAL A 149 1.81 -5.02 0.69
C VAL A 149 2.63 -5.82 1.70
N LYS A 150 3.51 -6.69 1.19
CA LYS A 150 4.42 -7.51 2.01
C LYS A 150 5.80 -6.85 2.13
N ALA A 151 5.83 -5.56 2.47
CA ALA A 151 7.06 -4.83 2.78
C ALA A 151 7.23 -4.63 4.28
N ASP A 152 8.39 -4.17 4.70
CA ASP A 152 8.59 -3.64 6.04
C ASP A 152 8.15 -2.16 6.05
N TYR A 153 7.10 -1.85 6.82
CA TYR A 153 6.55 -0.49 6.84
C TYR A 153 7.45 0.49 7.62
N SER A 154 8.33 -0.02 8.48
CA SER A 154 9.34 0.79 9.15
C SER A 154 10.40 1.28 8.15
N ASP A 155 10.84 0.41 7.24
CA ASP A 155 11.78 0.77 6.18
C ASP A 155 11.19 1.83 5.22
N ILE A 156 9.87 1.74 4.95
CA ILE A 156 9.17 2.75 4.14
C ILE A 156 9.18 4.11 4.84
N LEU A 157 8.92 4.13 6.16
CA LEU A 157 8.96 5.36 6.96
C LEU A 157 10.36 5.95 7.00
N ASP A 158 11.37 5.12 7.27
CA ASP A 158 12.77 5.52 7.28
C ASP A 158 13.22 6.12 5.95
N PHE A 159 12.82 5.48 4.84
CA PHE A 159 13.10 6.00 3.49
C PHE A 159 12.41 7.34 3.25
N HIS A 160 11.16 7.47 3.67
CA HIS A 160 10.38 8.70 3.54
C HIS A 160 11.05 9.87 4.27
N GLN A 161 11.40 9.65 5.54
CA GLN A 161 12.02 10.67 6.41
C GLN A 161 13.43 11.02 5.98
N LYS A 162 14.28 10.02 5.69
CA LYS A 162 15.67 10.26 5.24
C LYS A 162 15.76 11.09 3.97
N ASN A 163 14.77 10.95 3.11
CA ASN A 163 14.73 11.68 1.85
C ASN A 163 13.92 12.96 1.91
N ASP A 164 13.30 13.28 3.02
CA ASP A 164 12.45 14.47 3.19
C ASP A 164 11.35 14.53 2.12
N ASN A 165 10.68 13.38 1.93
CA ASN A 165 9.67 13.23 0.90
C ASN A 165 8.32 13.78 1.35
N THR A 166 7.60 14.49 0.50
CA THR A 166 6.19 14.87 0.72
C THR A 166 5.26 13.70 0.44
N ILE A 167 5.59 12.86 -0.56
CA ILE A 167 4.86 11.63 -0.87
C ILE A 167 5.88 10.55 -1.23
N THR A 168 5.74 9.38 -0.62
CA THR A 168 6.44 8.16 -1.03
C THR A 168 5.42 7.19 -1.62
N ILE A 169 5.63 6.79 -2.86
CA ILE A 169 4.79 5.83 -3.60
C ILE A 169 5.42 4.45 -3.47
N VAL A 170 4.72 3.50 -2.87
CA VAL A 170 5.19 2.11 -2.86
C VAL A 170 4.85 1.47 -4.20
N CYS A 171 5.88 0.99 -4.89
CA CYS A 171 5.77 0.41 -6.22
C CYS A 171 6.03 -1.09 -6.18
N ALA A 172 5.54 -1.80 -7.18
CA ALA A 172 5.86 -3.20 -7.39
C ALA A 172 6.36 -3.42 -8.81
N TYR A 173 7.39 -4.26 -8.95
CA TYR A 173 7.80 -4.74 -10.27
C TYR A 173 6.75 -5.69 -10.84
N LYS A 174 6.32 -5.43 -12.07
CA LYS A 174 5.45 -6.29 -12.87
C LYS A 174 6.23 -6.72 -14.11
N HIS A 175 6.24 -8.03 -14.36
CA HIS A 175 6.85 -8.63 -15.54
C HIS A 175 5.75 -9.08 -16.47
N PHE A 176 5.87 -8.72 -17.75
CA PHE A 176 4.94 -9.10 -18.81
C PHE A 176 5.72 -9.75 -19.93
N THR A 177 5.50 -11.04 -20.15
CA THR A 177 6.04 -11.76 -21.29
C THR A 177 5.02 -11.70 -22.42
N ILE A 178 5.42 -11.17 -23.58
CA ILE A 178 4.61 -11.29 -24.79
C ILE A 178 4.87 -12.69 -25.36
N PRO A 179 3.85 -13.58 -25.46
CA PRO A 179 4.07 -14.99 -25.84
C PRO A 179 4.31 -15.18 -27.36
N TYR A 180 4.67 -14.12 -28.07
CA TYR A 180 4.88 -14.06 -29.51
C TYR A 180 6.16 -13.29 -29.86
N GLY A 181 6.69 -13.48 -31.06
CA GLY A 181 7.70 -12.59 -31.62
C GLY A 181 7.14 -11.18 -31.81
N VAL A 182 7.83 -10.18 -31.27
CA VAL A 182 7.49 -8.75 -31.45
C VAL A 182 8.34 -8.22 -32.60
N ILE A 183 7.70 -7.64 -33.61
CA ILE A 183 8.32 -7.10 -34.78
C ILE A 183 8.18 -5.59 -34.81
N THR A 184 9.27 -4.87 -34.98
CA THR A 184 9.27 -3.44 -35.24
C THR A 184 9.38 -3.19 -36.71
N MET A 185 8.41 -2.49 -37.29
CA MET A 185 8.38 -2.16 -38.70
C MET A 185 9.28 -0.93 -38.98
N GLY A 186 10.16 -1.05 -39.92
CA GLY A 186 11.00 0.01 -40.47
C GLY A 186 10.31 0.77 -41.62
N GLU A 187 11.11 1.58 -42.35
CA GLU A 187 10.63 2.30 -43.51
C GLU A 187 10.32 1.33 -44.68
N GLY A 188 9.23 1.62 -45.40
CA GLY A 188 8.86 0.83 -46.59
C GLY A 188 8.29 -0.57 -46.29
N GLY A 189 8.08 -0.92 -45.02
CA GLY A 189 7.59 -2.25 -44.62
C GLY A 189 8.69 -3.25 -44.29
N ASP A 190 9.94 -2.81 -44.27
CA ASP A 190 11.06 -3.65 -43.82
C ASP A 190 10.98 -3.99 -42.32
N ILE A 191 11.63 -5.08 -41.92
CA ILE A 191 11.76 -5.44 -40.51
C ILE A 191 12.95 -4.66 -39.94
N ALA A 192 12.68 -3.73 -39.01
CA ALA A 192 13.71 -3.00 -38.26
C ALA A 192 14.29 -3.82 -37.11
N ASP A 193 13.44 -4.59 -36.39
CA ASP A 193 13.85 -5.45 -35.28
C ASP A 193 12.85 -6.59 -35.10
N MET A 194 13.31 -7.71 -34.51
CA MET A 194 12.49 -8.85 -34.17
C MET A 194 13.02 -9.50 -32.89
N ILE A 195 12.19 -9.53 -31.86
CA ILE A 195 12.52 -10.11 -30.55
C ILE A 195 11.52 -11.21 -30.24
N GLU A 196 12.00 -12.45 -30.07
CA GLU A 196 11.16 -13.60 -29.73
C GLU A 196 10.81 -13.59 -28.23
N LYS A 197 9.52 -13.61 -27.92
CA LYS A 197 8.95 -13.68 -26.56
C LYS A 197 9.60 -12.71 -25.57
N PRO A 198 9.65 -11.39 -25.88
CA PRO A 198 10.30 -10.43 -25.01
C PRO A 198 9.59 -10.34 -23.66
N GLU A 199 10.39 -10.15 -22.60
CA GLU A 199 9.91 -9.83 -21.26
C GLU A 199 10.13 -8.34 -20.98
N TYR A 200 9.06 -7.67 -20.58
CA TYR A 200 9.09 -6.27 -20.17
C TYR A 200 8.83 -6.15 -18.67
N SER A 201 9.62 -5.33 -18.00
CA SER A 201 9.47 -5.07 -16.58
C SER A 201 9.10 -3.61 -16.33
N PHE A 202 8.07 -3.37 -15.53
CA PHE A 202 7.63 -2.04 -15.20
C PHE A 202 7.47 -1.89 -13.68
N LEU A 203 7.84 -0.72 -13.14
CA LEU A 203 7.43 -0.31 -11.82
C LEU A 203 5.98 0.18 -11.90
N THR A 204 5.10 -0.46 -11.16
CA THR A 204 3.68 -0.14 -11.14
C THR A 204 3.29 0.44 -9.78
N ASN A 205 2.45 1.47 -9.81
CA ASN A 205 1.85 2.03 -8.61
C ASN A 205 0.93 0.99 -7.95
N THR A 206 1.19 0.68 -6.69
CA THR A 206 0.38 -0.29 -5.95
C THR A 206 -0.90 0.32 -5.37
N GLY A 207 -0.98 1.64 -5.23
CA GLY A 207 -2.04 2.31 -4.47
C GLY A 207 -1.78 2.32 -2.96
N PHE A 208 -0.52 2.17 -2.57
CA PHE A 208 -0.04 2.28 -1.19
C PHE A 208 0.99 3.41 -1.13
N TYR A 209 0.81 4.32 -0.18
CA TYR A 209 1.61 5.54 -0.09
C TYR A 209 1.90 5.90 1.37
N LEU A 210 2.98 6.65 1.58
CA LEU A 210 3.22 7.42 2.79
C LEU A 210 3.19 8.90 2.42
N VAL A 211 2.39 9.69 3.13
CA VAL A 211 1.99 11.04 2.72
C VAL A 211 2.13 12.00 3.88
N GLU A 212 2.73 13.17 3.64
CA GLU A 212 2.76 14.26 4.60
C GLU A 212 1.39 14.94 4.73
N PRO A 213 0.97 15.37 5.95
CA PRO A 213 -0.37 15.91 6.20
C PRO A 213 -0.67 17.18 5.40
N GLU A 214 0.32 17.97 5.04
CA GLU A 214 0.17 19.19 4.24
C GLU A 214 -0.44 18.94 2.86
N VAL A 215 -0.32 17.73 2.32
CA VAL A 215 -0.93 17.35 1.04
C VAL A 215 -2.45 17.45 1.10
N LEU A 216 -3.06 17.21 2.27
CA LEU A 216 -4.50 17.29 2.47
C LEU A 216 -5.03 18.71 2.22
N ASP A 217 -4.26 19.74 2.58
CA ASP A 217 -4.68 21.15 2.42
C ASP A 217 -4.88 21.56 0.97
N ASP A 218 -4.16 20.91 0.07
CA ASP A 218 -4.18 21.17 -1.38
C ASP A 218 -5.33 20.48 -2.13
N ILE A 219 -6.10 19.63 -1.47
CA ILE A 219 -7.19 18.88 -2.09
C ILE A 219 -8.46 19.70 -2.02
N GLU A 220 -9.07 20.00 -3.15
CA GLU A 220 -10.32 20.74 -3.21
C GLU A 220 -11.49 19.88 -2.70
N GLU A 221 -12.39 20.51 -1.93
CA GLU A 221 -13.59 19.83 -1.43
C GLU A 221 -14.58 19.59 -2.56
N HIS A 222 -15.32 18.50 -2.51
CA HIS A 222 -16.34 18.11 -3.48
C HIS A 222 -15.82 17.95 -4.93
N VAL A 223 -14.53 17.78 -5.12
CA VAL A 223 -13.92 17.52 -6.43
C VAL A 223 -13.53 16.04 -6.54
N SER A 224 -14.04 15.40 -7.60
CA SER A 224 -13.63 14.03 -7.92
C SER A 224 -12.27 14.03 -8.59
N ILE A 225 -11.26 13.48 -7.91
CA ILE A 225 -9.88 13.43 -8.39
C ILE A 225 -9.23 12.09 -7.99
N GLY A 226 -8.34 11.58 -8.84
CA GLY A 226 -7.49 10.44 -8.53
C GLY A 226 -6.29 10.84 -7.67
N PHE A 227 -5.80 9.94 -6.82
CA PHE A 227 -4.56 10.22 -6.07
C PHE A 227 -3.34 10.43 -6.98
N PRO A 228 -3.18 9.74 -8.13
CA PRO A 228 -2.13 10.06 -9.10
C PRO A 228 -2.14 11.52 -9.59
N ASP A 229 -3.30 12.14 -9.74
CA ASP A 229 -3.39 13.54 -10.15
C ASP A 229 -2.94 14.48 -9.02
N ILE A 230 -3.19 14.12 -7.76
CA ILE A 230 -2.66 14.83 -6.59
C ILE A 230 -1.13 14.73 -6.57
N VAL A 231 -0.58 13.55 -6.84
CA VAL A 231 0.87 13.34 -6.96
C VAL A 231 1.48 14.28 -8.01
N GLU A 232 0.89 14.36 -9.20
CA GLU A 232 1.39 15.25 -10.25
C GLU A 232 1.24 16.73 -9.86
N LYS A 233 0.16 17.11 -9.19
CA LYS A 233 -0.02 18.47 -8.64
C LYS A 233 1.09 18.83 -7.63
N GLN A 234 1.45 17.91 -6.74
CA GLN A 234 2.55 18.11 -5.76
C GLN A 234 3.91 18.22 -6.46
N ARG A 235 4.18 17.36 -7.44
CA ARG A 235 5.39 17.46 -8.27
C ARG A 235 5.48 18.80 -9.00
N GLY A 236 4.37 19.25 -9.58
CA GLY A 236 4.29 20.56 -10.25
C GLY A 236 4.56 21.77 -9.33
N LYS A 237 4.33 21.61 -8.02
CA LYS A 237 4.69 22.60 -6.98
C LYS A 237 6.14 22.50 -6.51
N GLY A 238 6.94 21.59 -7.07
CA GLY A 238 8.31 21.35 -6.66
C GLY A 238 8.44 20.54 -5.35
N LYS A 239 7.35 19.91 -4.88
CA LYS A 239 7.39 19.03 -3.72
C LYS A 239 8.08 17.70 -4.07
N LYS A 240 8.78 17.14 -3.10
CA LYS A 240 9.54 15.92 -3.30
C LYS A 240 8.65 14.69 -3.26
N VAL A 241 8.49 14.04 -4.40
CA VAL A 241 7.78 12.77 -4.54
C VAL A 241 8.77 11.71 -4.95
N ALA A 242 8.82 10.60 -4.21
CA ALA A 242 9.75 9.50 -4.46
C ALA A 242 9.02 8.16 -4.56
N ILE A 243 9.67 7.18 -5.17
CA ILE A 243 9.20 5.80 -5.25
C ILE A 243 10.01 4.92 -4.28
N TYR A 244 9.33 3.98 -3.63
CA TYR A 244 9.89 2.89 -2.85
C TYR A 244 9.55 1.57 -3.56
N PRO A 245 10.55 0.83 -4.12
CA PRO A 245 10.33 -0.37 -4.92
C PRO A 245 10.06 -1.61 -4.07
#